data_1ecca7b2e9278923d6d4ec8ca58045b8
#
_entry.id   1ecca7b2e9278923d6d4ec8ca58045b8
#
_cell.length_a   1.000
_cell.length_b   1.000
_cell.length_c   1.000
_cell.angle_alpha   90.00
_cell.angle_beta   90.00
_cell.angle_gamma   90.00
#
_symmetry.space_group_name_H-M   'P 1'
#
loop_
_entity.id
_entity.type
_entity.pdbx_description
1 polymer ?
#
loop_
_entity_poly.entity_id
_entity_poly.type
_entity_poly.pdbx_seq_one_letter_code
_entity_poly.pdbx_strand_id
1 'polypeptide(L)'
;MRKYAGKLGTLLIGTLMAALPVGPAFATKKVALVVGNANYAEAPLRNPVNDARAIARQLRGKGFEVLLRENVTKAQFSEAVADFGERISAGDTALFFYAGHGLQVQGRNYLVPIDARITSEQRVRLEAMDVEAVLDQTTAAKAKVSLVILDACRNNPFERRFRSTGGGLAQINAPEGTLIAYATAPGKVAADGEGSNGLYTQALLSALAEPGLKVEEVFKNVRIEVARVSGGAQIPWEASSLTGDFFFVPPVEQTAVREAMFWDSVKGSTDPAELNAYLTLYPNGHFAPIARARIAAVEAARALATAEAERNRQAADAARQAAEAARAREVQE
;
A
#
# COMPACT_ATOMS: atom_id res chain seq x y z
N MET A 1 15.58 -71.51 -45.38
CA MET A 1 16.82 -70.69 -45.47
C MET A 1 16.43 -69.28 -45.91
N ARG A 2 16.44 -68.33 -45.06
CA ARG A 2 16.65 -66.89 -45.32
C ARG A 2 16.55 -66.16 -43.98
N LYS A 3 17.66 -65.60 -43.55
CA LYS A 3 17.86 -64.79 -42.34
C LYS A 3 17.29 -63.39 -42.62
N TYR A 4 16.46 -62.89 -41.71
CA TYR A 4 16.13 -61.45 -41.63
C TYR A 4 16.65 -60.91 -40.31
N ALA A 5 17.67 -60.07 -40.39
CA ALA A 5 18.15 -59.26 -39.29
C ALA A 5 17.31 -57.99 -39.17
N GLY A 6 16.55 -57.86 -38.12
CA GLY A 6 15.80 -56.63 -37.79
C GLY A 6 16.70 -55.66 -37.06
N LYS A 7 16.90 -54.44 -37.60
CA LYS A 7 17.52 -53.32 -36.92
C LYS A 7 16.52 -52.68 -35.95
N LEU A 8 16.85 -52.71 -34.65
CA LEU A 8 16.16 -51.87 -33.62
C LEU A 8 16.63 -50.42 -33.81
N GLY A 9 15.75 -49.55 -34.22
CA GLY A 9 15.94 -48.12 -34.23
C GLY A 9 15.49 -47.56 -32.88
N THR A 10 16.45 -47.06 -32.07
CA THR A 10 16.15 -46.35 -30.81
C THR A 10 15.69 -44.94 -31.13
N LEU A 11 14.39 -44.69 -30.89
CA LEU A 11 13.79 -43.35 -31.03
C LEU A 11 14.05 -42.56 -29.75
N LEU A 12 15.00 -41.62 -29.77
CA LEU A 12 15.21 -40.65 -28.71
C LEU A 12 14.09 -39.57 -28.83
N ILE A 13 13.11 -39.64 -27.94
CA ILE A 13 12.14 -38.57 -27.76
C ILE A 13 12.78 -37.51 -26.88
N GLY A 14 13.30 -36.46 -27.50
CA GLY A 14 13.75 -35.24 -26.81
C GLY A 14 12.56 -34.45 -26.30
N THR A 15 12.31 -34.49 -25.00
CA THR A 15 11.29 -33.63 -24.34
C THR A 15 11.83 -32.19 -24.31
N LEU A 16 11.38 -31.37 -25.26
CA LEU A 16 11.66 -29.92 -25.26
C LEU A 16 10.84 -29.29 -24.14
N MET A 17 11.43 -29.08 -22.96
CA MET A 17 10.85 -28.30 -21.88
C MET A 17 10.86 -26.83 -22.30
N ALA A 18 9.71 -26.32 -22.79
CA ALA A 18 9.53 -24.91 -23.03
C ALA A 18 9.53 -24.18 -21.68
N ALA A 19 10.62 -23.50 -21.39
CA ALA A 19 10.69 -22.55 -20.28
C ALA A 19 9.72 -21.40 -20.59
N LEU A 20 8.56 -21.38 -19.90
CA LEU A 20 7.67 -20.22 -19.91
C LEU A 20 8.44 -19.04 -19.31
N PRO A 21 8.45 -17.87 -19.96
CA PRO A 21 9.05 -16.68 -19.38
C PRO A 21 8.29 -16.35 -18.10
N VAL A 22 8.93 -16.49 -16.93
CA VAL A 22 8.46 -15.90 -15.69
C VAL A 22 8.59 -14.39 -15.88
N GLY A 23 7.48 -13.75 -16.24
CA GLY A 23 7.41 -12.30 -16.30
C GLY A 23 7.79 -11.71 -14.92
N PRO A 24 8.33 -10.48 -14.85
CA PRO A 24 8.67 -9.86 -13.59
C PRO A 24 7.43 -9.87 -12.69
N ALA A 25 7.55 -10.49 -11.52
CA ALA A 25 6.53 -10.41 -10.48
C ALA A 25 6.47 -8.93 -10.06
N PHE A 26 5.53 -8.18 -10.61
CA PHE A 26 5.28 -6.81 -10.15
C PHE A 26 4.93 -6.88 -8.66
N ALA A 27 5.75 -6.23 -7.83
CA ALA A 27 5.46 -6.09 -6.42
C ALA A 27 4.06 -5.45 -6.28
N THR A 28 3.14 -6.11 -5.56
CA THR A 28 1.79 -5.60 -5.32
C THR A 28 1.88 -4.25 -4.61
N LYS A 29 1.31 -3.23 -5.20
CA LYS A 29 1.27 -1.88 -4.63
C LYS A 29 0.20 -1.81 -3.54
N LYS A 30 0.34 -0.81 -2.67
CA LYS A 30 -0.67 -0.41 -1.70
C LYS A 30 -1.03 1.04 -1.99
N VAL A 31 -2.25 1.30 -2.42
CA VAL A 31 -2.74 2.64 -2.77
C VAL A 31 -3.82 3.05 -1.80
N ALA A 32 -3.78 4.28 -1.30
CA ALA A 32 -4.80 4.79 -0.39
C ALA A 32 -5.31 6.16 -0.82
N LEU A 33 -6.63 6.34 -0.82
CA LEU A 33 -7.29 7.65 -0.82
C LEU A 33 -7.78 7.96 0.59
N VAL A 34 -7.31 9.07 1.15
CA VAL A 34 -7.63 9.52 2.50
C VAL A 34 -8.27 10.89 2.40
N VAL A 35 -9.53 11.01 2.82
CA VAL A 35 -10.31 12.24 2.73
C VAL A 35 -10.76 12.68 4.12
N GLY A 36 -10.56 13.98 4.44
CA GLY A 36 -11.05 14.60 5.67
C GLY A 36 -11.80 15.91 5.38
N ASN A 37 -13.09 15.95 5.68
CA ASN A 37 -13.94 17.11 5.47
C ASN A 37 -14.43 17.69 6.80
N ALA A 38 -14.05 18.93 7.10
CA ALA A 38 -14.35 19.61 8.35
C ALA A 38 -15.06 20.95 8.14
N ASN A 39 -14.69 21.70 7.08
CA ASN A 39 -15.11 23.09 6.86
C ASN A 39 -16.46 23.20 6.15
N TYR A 40 -17.49 22.57 6.72
CA TYR A 40 -18.85 22.69 6.22
C TYR A 40 -19.44 24.06 6.59
N ALA A 41 -20.21 24.67 5.67
CA ALA A 41 -20.95 25.90 5.95
C ALA A 41 -21.99 25.70 7.05
N GLU A 42 -22.65 24.53 7.05
CA GLU A 42 -23.56 24.11 8.11
C GLU A 42 -22.90 22.97 8.92
N ALA A 43 -22.93 23.06 10.24
CA ALA A 43 -22.38 22.07 11.16
C ALA A 43 -20.90 21.71 10.88
N PRO A 44 -19.95 22.66 11.01
CA PRO A 44 -18.52 22.37 10.86
C PRO A 44 -18.07 21.34 11.89
N LEU A 45 -17.05 20.56 11.55
CA LEU A 45 -16.49 19.51 12.39
C LEU A 45 -15.07 19.87 12.82
N ARG A 46 -14.64 19.35 13.97
CA ARG A 46 -13.33 19.69 14.54
C ARG A 46 -12.20 18.78 14.03
N ASN A 47 -12.44 17.46 14.02
CA ASN A 47 -11.38 16.47 13.92
C ASN A 47 -11.12 15.86 12.53
N PRO A 48 -12.04 15.85 11.53
CA PRO A 48 -11.86 15.05 10.31
C PRO A 48 -10.58 15.31 9.53
N VAL A 49 -10.11 16.57 9.47
CA VAL A 49 -8.85 16.90 8.78
C VAL A 49 -7.65 16.36 9.56
N ASN A 50 -7.68 16.44 10.90
CA ASN A 50 -6.62 15.87 11.73
C ASN A 50 -6.60 14.34 11.63
N ASP A 51 -7.76 13.72 11.60
CA ASP A 51 -7.94 12.28 11.44
C ASP A 51 -7.34 11.81 10.10
N ALA A 52 -7.71 12.47 9.02
CA ALA A 52 -7.17 12.18 7.69
C ALA A 52 -5.64 12.33 7.63
N ARG A 53 -5.09 13.40 8.20
CA ARG A 53 -3.63 13.62 8.28
C ARG A 53 -2.92 12.53 9.08
N ALA A 54 -3.50 12.12 10.21
CA ALA A 54 -2.91 11.10 11.08
C ALA A 54 -2.93 9.71 10.39
N ILE A 55 -4.06 9.33 9.80
CA ILE A 55 -4.19 8.09 9.02
C ILE A 55 -3.22 8.10 7.81
N ALA A 56 -3.15 9.21 7.06
CA ALA A 56 -2.23 9.32 5.93
C ALA A 56 -0.76 9.11 6.34
N ARG A 57 -0.33 9.68 7.47
CA ARG A 57 1.03 9.44 8.00
C ARG A 57 1.26 7.97 8.34
N GLN A 58 0.32 7.35 9.04
CA GLN A 58 0.41 5.93 9.41
C GLN A 58 0.48 5.01 8.18
N LEU A 59 -0.34 5.26 7.17
CA LEU A 59 -0.37 4.46 5.95
C LEU A 59 0.92 4.61 5.12
N ARG A 60 1.46 5.83 5.01
CA ARG A 60 2.77 6.05 4.35
C ARG A 60 3.89 5.26 5.03
N GLY A 61 3.92 5.25 6.37
CA GLY A 61 4.86 4.43 7.14
C GLY A 61 4.72 2.93 6.94
N LYS A 62 3.60 2.47 6.34
CA LYS A 62 3.32 1.06 6.01
C LYS A 62 3.43 0.76 4.51
N GLY A 63 4.04 1.68 3.75
CA GLY A 63 4.30 1.51 2.33
C GLY A 63 3.10 1.74 1.41
N PHE A 64 2.09 2.48 1.85
CA PHE A 64 1.02 2.94 0.97
C PHE A 64 1.45 4.20 0.20
N GLU A 65 1.14 4.23 -1.09
CA GLU A 65 1.03 5.46 -1.87
C GLU A 65 -0.26 6.15 -1.45
N VAL A 66 -0.18 7.35 -0.84
CA VAL A 66 -1.34 8.00 -0.20
C VAL A 66 -1.71 9.30 -0.90
N LEU A 67 -2.92 9.33 -1.45
CA LEU A 67 -3.61 10.53 -1.91
C LEU A 67 -4.37 11.14 -0.73
N LEU A 68 -3.83 12.18 -0.11
CA LEU A 68 -4.51 12.92 0.95
C LEU A 68 -5.31 14.08 0.33
N ARG A 69 -6.59 14.19 0.71
CA ARG A 69 -7.50 15.26 0.30
C ARG A 69 -8.18 15.85 1.53
N GLU A 70 -8.22 17.16 1.60
CA GLU A 70 -8.79 17.88 2.76
C GLU A 70 -9.81 18.89 2.28
N ASN A 71 -10.97 18.92 2.94
CA ASN A 71 -12.03 19.89 2.66
C ASN A 71 -12.41 19.96 1.18
N VAL A 72 -12.72 18.80 0.60
CA VAL A 72 -12.99 18.69 -0.84
C VAL A 72 -14.42 19.12 -1.19
N THR A 73 -14.55 19.85 -2.29
CA THR A 73 -15.81 20.08 -2.98
C THR A 73 -16.28 18.81 -3.70
N LYS A 74 -17.52 18.79 -4.18
CA LYS A 74 -18.07 17.65 -4.93
C LYS A 74 -17.20 17.32 -6.16
N ALA A 75 -16.76 18.33 -6.91
CA ALA A 75 -15.93 18.15 -8.08
C ALA A 75 -14.56 17.55 -7.72
N GLN A 76 -13.90 18.11 -6.71
CA GLN A 76 -12.60 17.61 -6.22
C GLN A 76 -12.70 16.20 -5.65
N PHE A 77 -13.82 15.87 -5.01
CA PHE A 77 -14.04 14.52 -4.50
C PHE A 77 -14.17 13.50 -5.64
N SER A 78 -14.95 13.85 -6.68
CA SER A 78 -15.11 13.00 -7.87
C SER A 78 -13.79 12.76 -8.59
N GLU A 79 -12.98 13.81 -8.78
CA GLU A 79 -11.64 13.72 -9.34
C GLU A 79 -10.72 12.83 -8.49
N ALA A 80 -10.72 13.03 -7.16
CA ALA A 80 -9.90 12.22 -6.27
C ALA A 80 -10.25 10.72 -6.29
N VAL A 81 -11.54 10.38 -6.44
CA VAL A 81 -11.99 8.99 -6.58
C VAL A 81 -11.57 8.41 -7.92
N ALA A 82 -11.62 9.18 -9.02
CA ALA A 82 -11.12 8.77 -10.32
C ALA A 82 -9.60 8.55 -10.29
N ASP A 83 -8.83 9.53 -9.80
CA ASP A 83 -7.37 9.42 -9.61
C ASP A 83 -6.98 8.19 -8.79
N PHE A 84 -7.75 7.88 -7.77
CA PHE A 84 -7.55 6.70 -6.93
C PHE A 84 -7.72 5.42 -7.74
N GLY A 85 -8.80 5.30 -8.51
CA GLY A 85 -9.06 4.15 -9.36
C GLY A 85 -7.97 3.91 -10.40
N GLU A 86 -7.47 4.98 -11.05
CA GLU A 86 -6.43 4.92 -12.07
C GLU A 86 -5.06 4.44 -11.53
N ARG A 87 -4.79 4.63 -10.23
CA ARG A 87 -3.53 4.19 -9.60
C ARG A 87 -3.52 2.74 -9.17
N ILE A 88 -4.69 2.12 -9.06
CA ILE A 88 -4.83 0.73 -8.65
C ILE A 88 -4.66 -0.18 -9.87
N SER A 89 -3.86 -1.22 -9.72
CA SER A 89 -3.68 -2.29 -10.69
C SER A 89 -4.25 -3.61 -10.15
N ALA A 90 -4.50 -4.56 -11.04
CA ALA A 90 -4.97 -5.88 -10.63
C ALA A 90 -3.99 -6.55 -9.65
N GLY A 91 -4.52 -7.04 -8.54
CA GLY A 91 -3.73 -7.66 -7.47
C GLY A 91 -3.24 -6.71 -6.38
N ASP A 92 -3.38 -5.39 -6.54
CA ASP A 92 -2.97 -4.40 -5.55
C ASP A 92 -3.87 -4.41 -4.30
N THR A 93 -3.41 -3.72 -3.25
CA THR A 93 -4.23 -3.38 -2.08
C THR A 93 -4.72 -1.94 -2.20
N ALA A 94 -6.02 -1.75 -2.16
CA ALA A 94 -6.68 -0.45 -2.18
C ALA A 94 -7.24 -0.12 -0.80
N LEU A 95 -7.07 1.12 -0.33
CA LEU A 95 -7.66 1.59 0.91
C LEU A 95 -8.32 2.95 0.69
N PHE A 96 -9.57 3.06 1.08
CA PHE A 96 -10.29 4.32 1.17
C PHE A 96 -10.60 4.64 2.63
N PHE A 97 -10.20 5.82 3.09
CA PHE A 97 -10.56 6.36 4.40
C PHE A 97 -11.29 7.68 4.22
N TYR A 98 -12.39 7.83 4.91
CA TYR A 98 -13.15 9.07 4.95
C TYR A 98 -13.49 9.46 6.39
N ALA A 99 -13.24 10.73 6.74
CA ALA A 99 -13.72 11.36 7.96
C ALA A 99 -14.52 12.62 7.60
N GLY A 100 -15.76 12.73 8.11
CA GLY A 100 -16.67 13.84 7.79
C GLY A 100 -18.14 13.51 8.00
N HIS A 101 -19.02 14.34 7.44
CA HIS A 101 -20.46 14.03 7.45
C HIS A 101 -20.78 12.93 6.44
N GLY A 102 -21.58 11.96 6.89
CA GLY A 102 -22.16 10.92 6.05
C GLY A 102 -23.65 10.77 6.34
N LEU A 103 -24.39 10.31 5.37
CA LEU A 103 -25.83 10.06 5.50
C LEU A 103 -26.29 8.94 4.61
N GLN A 104 -27.40 8.32 4.94
CA GLN A 104 -28.05 7.33 4.09
C GLN A 104 -29.34 7.90 3.46
N VAL A 105 -29.60 7.49 2.23
CA VAL A 105 -30.86 7.71 1.55
C VAL A 105 -31.26 6.42 0.85
N GLN A 106 -32.43 5.87 1.19
CA GLN A 106 -32.94 4.64 0.60
C GLN A 106 -31.94 3.46 0.64
N GLY A 107 -31.22 3.31 1.78
CA GLY A 107 -30.25 2.24 1.98
C GLY A 107 -28.90 2.44 1.31
N ARG A 108 -28.65 3.55 0.62
CA ARG A 108 -27.37 3.91 0.03
C ARG A 108 -26.65 4.96 0.89
N ASN A 109 -25.35 4.85 0.98
CA ASN A 109 -24.50 5.73 1.78
C ASN A 109 -23.87 6.83 0.94
N TYR A 110 -23.91 8.03 1.45
CA TYR A 110 -23.39 9.21 0.79
C TYR A 110 -22.46 9.99 1.73
N LEU A 111 -21.30 10.39 1.21
CA LEU A 111 -20.28 11.18 1.88
C LEU A 111 -20.42 12.65 1.45
N VAL A 112 -20.47 13.55 2.40
CA VAL A 112 -20.83 14.95 2.15
C VAL A 112 -19.58 15.78 1.82
N PRO A 113 -19.47 16.39 0.62
CA PRO A 113 -18.46 17.40 0.32
C PRO A 113 -18.74 18.70 1.06
N ILE A 114 -17.73 19.59 1.19
CA ILE A 114 -17.88 20.82 1.96
C ILE A 114 -18.82 21.85 1.32
N ASP A 115 -19.03 21.77 0.02
CA ASP A 115 -19.89 22.68 -0.77
C ASP A 115 -21.31 22.15 -1.01
N ALA A 116 -21.64 20.99 -0.43
CA ALA A 116 -22.95 20.35 -0.63
C ALA A 116 -24.11 21.22 -0.12
N ARG A 117 -25.12 21.42 -0.96
CA ARG A 117 -26.35 22.16 -0.64
C ARG A 117 -27.55 21.21 -0.56
N ILE A 118 -27.63 20.47 0.54
CA ILE A 118 -28.60 19.40 0.72
C ILE A 118 -29.88 19.98 1.34
N THR A 119 -30.87 20.27 0.51
CA THR A 119 -32.19 20.81 0.91
C THR A 119 -33.29 19.75 0.93
N SER A 120 -33.07 18.59 0.33
CA SER A 120 -34.01 17.46 0.31
C SER A 120 -33.26 16.15 0.06
N GLU A 121 -33.92 15.00 0.30
CA GLU A 121 -33.35 13.66 0.01
C GLU A 121 -32.97 13.49 -1.47
N GLN A 122 -33.76 14.05 -2.38
CA GLN A 122 -33.46 13.96 -3.83
C GLN A 122 -32.18 14.69 -4.18
N ARG A 123 -31.84 15.77 -3.48
CA ARG A 123 -30.61 16.53 -3.69
C ARG A 123 -29.36 15.77 -3.24
N VAL A 124 -29.48 14.85 -2.29
CA VAL A 124 -28.32 14.07 -1.79
C VAL A 124 -27.55 13.39 -2.92
N ARG A 125 -28.27 12.74 -3.86
CA ARG A 125 -27.64 12.02 -4.97
C ARG A 125 -26.87 12.95 -5.92
N LEU A 126 -27.23 14.20 -5.99
CA LEU A 126 -26.57 15.20 -6.84
C LEU A 126 -25.40 15.89 -6.13
N GLU A 127 -25.54 16.12 -4.84
CA GLU A 127 -24.65 16.96 -4.03
C GLU A 127 -23.57 16.13 -3.29
N ALA A 128 -23.84 14.85 -2.96
CA ALA A 128 -22.94 14.02 -2.17
C ALA A 128 -22.25 12.94 -3.01
N MET A 129 -21.18 12.36 -2.50
CA MET A 129 -20.44 11.25 -3.09
C MET A 129 -21.06 9.94 -2.64
N ASP A 130 -21.51 9.11 -3.58
CA ASP A 130 -21.98 7.77 -3.29
C ASP A 130 -20.79 6.84 -2.94
N VAL A 131 -20.87 6.11 -1.85
CA VAL A 131 -19.83 5.16 -1.43
C VAL A 131 -19.67 4.03 -2.46
N GLU A 132 -20.73 3.64 -3.14
CA GLU A 132 -20.68 2.65 -4.22
C GLU A 132 -19.71 3.07 -5.32
N ALA A 133 -19.62 4.37 -5.65
CA ALA A 133 -18.69 4.84 -6.66
C ALA A 133 -17.20 4.58 -6.29
N VAL A 134 -16.88 4.53 -4.99
CA VAL A 134 -15.54 4.15 -4.51
C VAL A 134 -15.33 2.65 -4.63
N LEU A 135 -16.34 1.85 -4.27
CA LEU A 135 -16.32 0.38 -4.39
C LEU A 135 -16.17 -0.05 -5.86
N ASP A 136 -16.86 0.63 -6.77
CA ASP A 136 -16.79 0.40 -8.21
C ASP A 136 -15.36 0.59 -8.74
N GLN A 137 -14.63 1.62 -8.28
CA GLN A 137 -13.23 1.84 -8.69
C GLN A 137 -12.34 0.66 -8.30
N THR A 138 -12.44 0.20 -7.05
CA THR A 138 -11.60 -0.91 -6.56
C THR A 138 -11.94 -2.24 -7.21
N THR A 139 -13.22 -2.46 -7.49
CA THR A 139 -13.73 -3.66 -8.18
C THR A 139 -13.32 -3.67 -9.65
N ALA A 140 -13.50 -2.55 -10.36
CA ALA A 140 -13.14 -2.42 -11.77
C ALA A 140 -11.61 -2.59 -11.97
N ALA A 141 -10.80 -2.07 -11.04
CA ALA A 141 -9.36 -2.22 -11.04
C ALA A 141 -8.89 -3.64 -10.63
N LYS A 142 -9.80 -4.52 -10.18
CA LYS A 142 -9.49 -5.88 -9.68
C LYS A 142 -8.47 -5.87 -8.54
N ALA A 143 -8.66 -4.95 -7.58
CA ALA A 143 -7.87 -4.95 -6.36
C ALA A 143 -8.01 -6.31 -5.64
N LYS A 144 -6.90 -6.86 -5.15
CA LYS A 144 -6.91 -8.12 -4.40
C LYS A 144 -7.50 -7.94 -2.99
N VAL A 145 -7.22 -6.79 -2.39
CA VAL A 145 -7.74 -6.40 -1.08
C VAL A 145 -8.26 -4.97 -1.19
N SER A 146 -9.51 -4.76 -0.83
CA SER A 146 -10.14 -3.44 -0.76
C SER A 146 -10.59 -3.16 0.67
N LEU A 147 -10.10 -2.07 1.25
CA LEU A 147 -10.45 -1.64 2.60
C LEU A 147 -11.16 -0.29 2.52
N VAL A 148 -12.41 -0.22 2.97
CA VAL A 148 -13.21 1.02 3.01
C VAL A 148 -13.51 1.34 4.47
N ILE A 149 -12.98 2.47 4.96
CA ILE A 149 -13.07 2.87 6.37
C ILE A 149 -13.83 4.19 6.44
N LEU A 150 -14.99 4.17 7.09
CA LEU A 150 -15.92 5.29 7.15
C LEU A 150 -16.05 5.80 8.59
N ASP A 151 -15.29 6.85 8.92
CA ASP A 151 -15.47 7.64 10.15
C ASP A 151 -16.45 8.78 9.87
N ALA A 152 -17.71 8.41 9.56
CA ALA A 152 -18.71 9.29 8.97
C ALA A 152 -20.13 9.09 9.52
N CYS A 153 -20.28 8.79 10.78
CA CYS A 153 -21.62 8.58 11.35
C CYS A 153 -21.94 9.62 12.40
N ARG A 154 -21.83 10.90 12.04
CA ARG A 154 -22.16 12.01 12.93
C ARG A 154 -23.61 12.47 12.71
N ASN A 155 -24.16 13.22 13.67
CA ASN A 155 -25.50 13.77 13.55
C ASN A 155 -25.72 14.30 12.13
N ASN A 156 -26.68 13.72 11.42
CA ASN A 156 -27.06 14.23 10.11
C ASN A 156 -27.55 15.68 10.26
N PRO A 157 -26.79 16.69 9.85
CA PRO A 157 -27.21 18.09 10.03
C PRO A 157 -28.45 18.40 9.21
N PHE A 158 -28.84 17.53 8.29
CA PHE A 158 -29.97 17.64 7.39
C PHE A 158 -31.19 16.83 7.87
N GLU A 159 -31.13 16.12 9.00
CA GLU A 159 -32.16 15.21 9.49
C GLU A 159 -33.54 15.92 9.62
N ARG A 160 -33.54 17.16 10.09
CA ARG A 160 -34.79 17.95 10.18
C ARG A 160 -35.45 18.27 8.84
N ARG A 161 -34.71 18.10 7.72
CA ARG A 161 -35.17 18.33 6.33
C ARG A 161 -35.67 17.06 5.67
N PHE A 162 -35.42 15.91 6.28
CA PHE A 162 -35.76 14.60 5.72
C PHE A 162 -36.95 13.99 6.45
N ARG A 163 -37.76 13.25 5.69
CA ARG A 163 -38.86 12.48 6.27
C ARG A 163 -38.38 11.08 6.74
N SER A 164 -37.16 10.68 6.39
CA SER A 164 -36.56 9.40 6.78
C SER A 164 -36.00 9.50 8.21
N THR A 165 -36.36 8.53 9.05
CA THR A 165 -36.05 8.48 10.50
C THR A 165 -34.76 7.74 10.84
N GLY A 166 -33.86 7.53 9.89
CA GLY A 166 -32.61 6.76 10.09
C GLY A 166 -31.39 7.68 10.20
N GLY A 167 -30.86 7.88 11.39
CA GLY A 167 -29.51 8.47 11.57
C GLY A 167 -28.40 7.51 11.14
N GLY A 168 -27.21 8.05 10.82
CA GLY A 168 -26.02 7.25 10.52
C GLY A 168 -25.97 6.65 9.09
N LEU A 169 -25.03 5.73 8.88
CA LEU A 169 -24.84 5.02 7.62
C LEU A 169 -25.58 3.67 7.61
N ALA A 170 -26.03 3.24 6.44
CA ALA A 170 -26.58 1.91 6.22
C ALA A 170 -25.47 0.86 6.11
N GLN A 171 -25.77 -0.37 6.49
CA GLN A 171 -24.87 -1.50 6.20
C GLN A 171 -24.84 -1.78 4.69
N ILE A 172 -23.65 -1.91 4.13
CA ILE A 172 -23.41 -2.35 2.75
C ILE A 172 -22.87 -3.78 2.81
N ASN A 173 -23.33 -4.63 1.91
CA ASN A 173 -22.70 -5.94 1.69
C ASN A 173 -21.35 -5.71 1.03
N ALA A 174 -20.28 -6.21 1.66
CA ALA A 174 -18.93 -6.07 1.13
C ALA A 174 -18.77 -6.91 -0.14
N PRO A 175 -18.38 -6.33 -1.31
CA PRO A 175 -18.00 -7.09 -2.48
C PRO A 175 -16.85 -8.06 -2.19
N GLU A 176 -16.64 -9.07 -3.03
CA GLU A 176 -15.55 -10.02 -2.87
C GLU A 176 -14.18 -9.32 -2.70
N GLY A 177 -13.38 -9.78 -1.75
CA GLY A 177 -12.07 -9.20 -1.44
C GLY A 177 -12.14 -7.85 -0.72
N THR A 178 -13.30 -7.46 -0.19
CA THR A 178 -13.51 -6.15 0.44
C THR A 178 -13.82 -6.28 1.94
N LEU A 179 -13.30 -5.34 2.72
CA LEU A 179 -13.72 -5.08 4.10
C LEU A 179 -14.21 -3.63 4.19
N ILE A 180 -15.42 -3.43 4.73
CA ILE A 180 -16.00 -2.12 4.99
C ILE A 180 -16.14 -1.94 6.50
N ALA A 181 -15.49 -0.92 7.05
CA ALA A 181 -15.51 -0.60 8.47
C ALA A 181 -16.19 0.76 8.73
N TYR A 182 -17.02 0.79 9.76
CA TYR A 182 -17.80 1.95 10.16
C TYR A 182 -17.44 2.35 11.59
N ALA A 183 -17.35 3.65 11.86
CA ALA A 183 -17.06 4.18 13.19
C ALA A 183 -18.11 3.82 14.23
N THR A 184 -19.34 3.50 13.82
CA THR A 184 -20.42 3.07 14.72
C THR A 184 -21.37 2.10 14.02
N ALA A 185 -22.23 1.43 14.80
CA ALA A 185 -23.24 0.52 14.27
C ALA A 185 -24.22 1.24 13.32
N PRO A 186 -24.82 0.52 12.36
CA PRO A 186 -25.80 1.07 11.43
C PRO A 186 -26.91 1.84 12.17
N GLY A 187 -27.24 3.03 11.67
CA GLY A 187 -28.28 3.89 12.26
C GLY A 187 -27.90 4.58 13.58
N LYS A 188 -26.63 4.50 14.00
CA LYS A 188 -26.12 5.17 15.20
C LYS A 188 -25.19 6.33 14.85
N VAL A 189 -24.90 7.18 15.85
CA VAL A 189 -24.08 8.38 15.73
C VAL A 189 -22.72 8.14 16.37
N ALA A 190 -21.63 8.56 15.72
CA ALA A 190 -20.28 8.56 16.26
C ALA A 190 -19.97 9.89 16.98
N ALA A 191 -19.25 9.83 18.09
CA ALA A 191 -18.77 11.00 18.82
C ALA A 191 -17.55 11.63 18.12
N ASP A 192 -17.46 12.98 18.14
CA ASP A 192 -16.32 13.71 17.57
C ASP A 192 -15.02 13.58 18.40
N GLY A 193 -15.16 13.15 19.67
CA GLY A 193 -14.06 13.10 20.62
C GLY A 193 -13.63 14.49 21.11
N GLU A 194 -12.98 14.52 22.29
CA GLU A 194 -12.48 15.75 22.91
C GLU A 194 -11.01 16.06 22.54
N GLY A 195 -10.30 15.08 21.97
CA GLY A 195 -8.88 15.15 21.61
C GLY A 195 -8.60 15.80 20.25
N SER A 196 -7.38 15.63 19.78
CA SER A 196 -6.91 16.06 18.44
C SER A 196 -7.44 15.15 17.31
N ASN A 197 -7.92 13.96 17.66
CA ASN A 197 -8.54 13.00 16.74
C ASN A 197 -9.91 12.57 17.28
N GLY A 198 -10.77 12.11 16.39
CA GLY A 198 -12.01 11.44 16.73
C GLY A 198 -11.73 10.13 17.47
N LEU A 199 -12.67 9.72 18.35
CA LEU A 199 -12.51 8.52 19.20
C LEU A 199 -12.20 7.26 18.36
N TYR A 200 -12.92 7.07 17.26
CA TYR A 200 -12.71 5.93 16.37
C TYR A 200 -11.34 5.97 15.71
N THR A 201 -10.97 7.11 15.12
CA THR A 201 -9.67 7.26 14.48
C THR A 201 -8.51 7.11 15.47
N GLN A 202 -8.64 7.59 16.72
CA GLN A 202 -7.64 7.39 17.76
C GLN A 202 -7.41 5.90 18.06
N ALA A 203 -8.49 5.14 18.25
CA ALA A 203 -8.41 3.69 18.45
C ALA A 203 -7.83 2.96 17.22
N LEU A 204 -8.22 3.39 16.01
CA LEU A 204 -7.70 2.83 14.76
C LEU A 204 -6.19 3.06 14.61
N LEU A 205 -5.69 4.26 14.90
CA LEU A 205 -4.26 4.57 14.84
C LEU A 205 -3.43 3.67 15.77
N SER A 206 -3.95 3.39 16.97
CA SER A 206 -3.31 2.48 17.93
C SER A 206 -3.28 1.05 17.40
N ALA A 207 -4.41 0.53 16.93
CA ALA A 207 -4.52 -0.84 16.43
C ALA A 207 -3.72 -1.05 15.12
N LEU A 208 -3.65 -0.03 14.25
CA LEU A 208 -2.82 -0.07 13.03
C LEU A 208 -1.31 -0.19 13.33
N ALA A 209 -0.85 0.21 14.51
CA ALA A 209 0.56 0.15 14.88
C ALA A 209 0.98 -1.24 15.37
N GLU A 210 0.04 -2.09 15.78
CA GLU A 210 0.32 -3.40 16.36
C GLU A 210 0.78 -4.41 15.30
N PRO A 211 1.93 -5.07 15.49
CA PRO A 211 2.41 -6.07 14.54
C PRO A 211 1.64 -7.38 14.67
N GLY A 212 1.46 -8.05 13.54
CA GLY A 212 0.91 -9.41 13.49
C GLY A 212 -0.60 -9.52 13.59
N LEU A 213 -1.32 -8.41 13.72
CA LEU A 213 -2.78 -8.43 13.70
C LEU A 213 -3.31 -8.58 12.27
N LYS A 214 -4.18 -9.56 12.05
CA LYS A 214 -5.01 -9.61 10.84
C LYS A 214 -5.95 -8.41 10.81
N VAL A 215 -6.34 -7.96 9.62
CA VAL A 215 -7.18 -6.77 9.49
C VAL A 215 -8.50 -6.86 10.26
N GLU A 216 -9.11 -8.03 10.33
CA GLU A 216 -10.32 -8.28 11.13
C GLU A 216 -10.04 -8.13 12.64
N GLU A 217 -8.85 -8.53 13.10
CA GLU A 217 -8.42 -8.37 14.51
C GLU A 217 -8.17 -6.89 14.80
N VAL A 218 -7.60 -6.12 13.86
CA VAL A 218 -7.46 -4.67 13.98
C VAL A 218 -8.81 -4.03 14.25
N PHE A 219 -9.83 -4.30 13.43
CA PHE A 219 -11.16 -3.69 13.62
C PHE A 219 -11.89 -4.24 14.85
N LYS A 220 -11.67 -5.50 15.25
CA LYS A 220 -12.15 -6.03 16.53
C LYS A 220 -11.55 -5.26 17.71
N ASN A 221 -10.24 -4.99 17.71
CA ASN A 221 -9.57 -4.23 18.77
C ASN A 221 -10.08 -2.78 18.81
N VAL A 222 -10.24 -2.14 17.65
CA VAL A 222 -10.89 -0.81 17.54
C VAL A 222 -12.27 -0.81 18.17
N ARG A 223 -13.10 -1.82 17.89
CA ARG A 223 -14.45 -1.93 18.45
C ARG A 223 -14.42 -2.05 19.96
N ILE A 224 -13.54 -2.90 20.49
CA ILE A 224 -13.40 -3.11 21.94
C ILE A 224 -13.00 -1.79 22.62
N GLU A 225 -12.01 -1.08 22.07
CA GLU A 225 -11.50 0.14 22.67
C GLU A 225 -12.53 1.29 22.58
N VAL A 226 -13.16 1.48 21.43
CA VAL A 226 -14.19 2.52 21.25
C VAL A 226 -15.40 2.24 22.16
N ALA A 227 -15.86 0.99 22.24
CA ALA A 227 -16.97 0.63 23.15
C ALA A 227 -16.59 0.87 24.62
N ARG A 228 -15.37 0.54 25.02
CA ARG A 228 -14.86 0.75 26.37
C ARG A 228 -14.81 2.25 26.73
N VAL A 229 -14.22 3.09 25.87
CA VAL A 229 -14.02 4.51 26.13
C VAL A 229 -15.37 5.27 26.09
N SER A 230 -16.28 4.87 25.18
CA SER A 230 -17.60 5.51 25.06
C SER A 230 -18.63 5.00 26.08
N GLY A 231 -18.27 4.08 26.98
CA GLY A 231 -19.22 3.45 27.88
C GLY A 231 -20.33 2.68 27.15
N GLY A 232 -20.06 2.15 25.95
CA GLY A 232 -21.00 1.43 25.10
C GLY A 232 -21.88 2.33 24.22
N ALA A 233 -21.70 3.66 24.26
CA ALA A 233 -22.50 4.59 23.46
C ALA A 233 -22.16 4.50 21.95
N GLN A 234 -20.92 4.12 21.63
CA GLN A 234 -20.43 3.95 20.26
C GLN A 234 -19.83 2.55 20.10
N ILE A 235 -20.34 1.78 19.16
CA ILE A 235 -19.89 0.42 18.87
C ILE A 235 -19.58 0.34 17.37
N PRO A 236 -18.29 0.35 16.98
CA PRO A 236 -17.87 0.17 15.58
C PRO A 236 -18.37 -1.14 14.97
N TRP A 237 -18.58 -1.12 13.68
CA TRP A 237 -19.09 -2.26 12.93
C TRP A 237 -18.24 -2.49 11.68
N GLU A 238 -18.10 -3.75 11.23
CA GLU A 238 -17.52 -4.07 9.93
C GLU A 238 -18.30 -5.17 9.22
N ALA A 239 -18.15 -5.18 7.88
CA ALA A 239 -18.54 -6.27 7.00
C ALA A 239 -17.30 -6.68 6.19
N SER A 240 -16.96 -7.96 6.19
CA SER A 240 -15.79 -8.51 5.48
C SER A 240 -16.20 -9.65 4.57
N SER A 241 -15.66 -9.63 3.34
CA SER A 241 -15.68 -10.72 2.37
C SER A 241 -14.26 -11.07 1.92
N LEU A 242 -13.26 -10.74 2.74
CA LEU A 242 -11.86 -11.08 2.45
C LEU A 242 -11.68 -12.60 2.45
N THR A 243 -10.98 -13.11 1.45
CA THR A 243 -10.67 -14.54 1.31
C THR A 243 -9.24 -14.89 1.72
N GLY A 244 -8.44 -13.88 2.09
CA GLY A 244 -7.05 -14.05 2.52
C GLY A 244 -6.68 -13.08 3.62
N ASP A 245 -5.64 -13.43 4.37
CA ASP A 245 -5.14 -12.59 5.45
C ASP A 245 -4.49 -11.32 4.92
N PHE A 246 -4.83 -10.18 5.52
CA PHE A 246 -4.15 -8.90 5.32
C PHE A 246 -3.62 -8.38 6.66
N PHE A 247 -2.37 -7.89 6.63
CA PHE A 247 -1.69 -7.29 7.78
C PHE A 247 -1.20 -5.90 7.43
N PHE A 248 -1.54 -4.90 8.26
CA PHE A 248 -0.92 -3.57 8.14
C PHE A 248 0.56 -3.59 8.54
N VAL A 249 0.89 -4.36 9.57
CA VAL A 249 2.25 -4.68 10.01
C VAL A 249 2.34 -6.21 10.10
N PRO A 250 3.09 -6.87 9.22
CA PRO A 250 3.21 -8.32 9.25
C PRO A 250 3.73 -8.83 10.60
N PRO A 251 3.42 -10.09 10.99
CA PRO A 251 4.04 -10.73 12.13
C PRO A 251 5.56 -10.72 12.01
N VAL A 252 6.25 -10.54 13.12
CA VAL A 252 7.73 -10.53 13.17
C VAL A 252 8.32 -11.80 12.55
N GLU A 253 7.71 -12.94 12.81
CA GLU A 253 8.10 -14.22 12.25
C GLU A 253 8.00 -14.26 10.72
N GLN A 254 6.92 -13.74 10.12
CA GLN A 254 6.79 -13.66 8.65
C GLN A 254 7.80 -12.68 8.05
N THR A 255 8.12 -11.61 8.76
CA THR A 255 9.14 -10.65 8.32
C THR A 255 10.51 -11.29 8.31
N ALA A 256 10.87 -12.02 9.37
CA ALA A 256 12.13 -12.76 9.48
C ALA A 256 12.27 -13.86 8.41
N VAL A 257 11.20 -14.61 8.14
CA VAL A 257 11.19 -15.63 7.09
C VAL A 257 11.38 -14.98 5.70
N ARG A 258 10.67 -13.90 5.39
CA ARG A 258 10.83 -13.18 4.11
C ARG A 258 12.23 -12.60 3.96
N GLU A 259 12.77 -12.02 5.02
CA GLU A 259 14.14 -11.52 5.04
C GLU A 259 15.15 -12.63 4.75
N ALA A 260 15.03 -13.78 5.43
CA ALA A 260 15.90 -14.93 5.23
C ALA A 260 15.83 -15.47 3.79
N MET A 261 14.62 -15.57 3.21
CA MET A 261 14.44 -16.00 1.82
C MET A 261 15.07 -15.00 0.84
N PHE A 262 14.89 -13.70 1.04
CA PHE A 262 15.51 -12.69 0.20
C PHE A 262 17.04 -12.71 0.35
N TRP A 263 17.54 -12.79 1.59
CA TRP A 263 18.98 -12.94 1.84
C TRP A 263 19.55 -14.16 1.16
N ASP A 264 18.86 -15.28 1.19
CA ASP A 264 19.27 -16.53 0.55
C ASP A 264 19.46 -16.36 -0.97
N SER A 265 18.63 -15.56 -1.62
CA SER A 265 18.72 -15.28 -3.05
C SER A 265 19.91 -14.38 -3.43
N VAL A 266 20.37 -13.50 -2.53
CA VAL A 266 21.42 -12.50 -2.81
C VAL A 266 22.74 -12.77 -2.07
N LYS A 267 22.76 -13.66 -1.08
CA LYS A 267 23.96 -13.92 -0.25
C LYS A 267 25.19 -14.40 -1.04
N GLY A 268 25.00 -14.99 -2.21
CA GLY A 268 26.08 -15.44 -3.11
C GLY A 268 26.53 -14.38 -4.12
N SER A 269 25.84 -13.26 -4.21
CA SER A 269 26.11 -12.24 -5.22
C SER A 269 27.43 -11.52 -4.99
N THR A 270 28.13 -11.25 -6.10
CA THR A 270 29.31 -10.37 -6.18
C THR A 270 28.94 -8.98 -6.73
N ASP A 271 27.63 -8.75 -7.01
CA ASP A 271 27.14 -7.45 -7.46
C ASP A 271 26.67 -6.61 -6.28
N PRO A 272 27.30 -5.45 -5.99
CA PRO A 272 26.84 -4.53 -4.96
C PRO A 272 25.40 -4.08 -5.14
N ALA A 273 24.88 -4.02 -6.37
CA ALA A 273 23.49 -3.59 -6.62
C ALA A 273 22.45 -4.56 -6.00
N GLU A 274 22.68 -5.87 -6.09
CA GLU A 274 21.80 -6.87 -5.48
C GLU A 274 21.83 -6.81 -3.94
N LEU A 275 23.02 -6.63 -3.37
CA LEU A 275 23.18 -6.45 -1.92
C LEU A 275 22.55 -5.13 -1.42
N ASN A 276 22.63 -4.06 -2.23
CA ASN A 276 21.95 -2.80 -1.94
C ASN A 276 20.43 -2.92 -2.03
N ALA A 277 19.90 -3.73 -2.95
CA ALA A 277 18.47 -4.03 -2.99
C ALA A 277 17.97 -4.68 -1.68
N TYR A 278 18.77 -5.61 -1.11
CA TYR A 278 18.49 -6.16 0.22
C TYR A 278 18.49 -5.06 1.29
N LEU A 279 19.51 -4.19 1.35
CA LEU A 279 19.60 -3.12 2.35
C LEU A 279 18.48 -2.06 2.22
N THR A 280 17.95 -1.87 1.02
CA THR A 280 16.79 -0.99 0.78
C THR A 280 15.52 -1.54 1.42
N LEU A 281 15.30 -2.86 1.32
CA LEU A 281 14.13 -3.53 1.89
C LEU A 281 14.28 -3.79 3.40
N TYR A 282 15.50 -4.11 3.85
CA TYR A 282 15.80 -4.49 5.22
C TYR A 282 16.99 -3.69 5.79
N PRO A 283 16.89 -2.37 5.95
CA PRO A 283 18.02 -1.51 6.36
C PRO A 283 18.56 -1.85 7.75
N ASN A 284 17.73 -2.38 8.62
CA ASN A 284 18.06 -2.84 9.98
C ASN A 284 17.86 -4.34 10.15
N GLY A 285 17.83 -5.10 9.05
CA GLY A 285 17.63 -6.54 9.06
C GLY A 285 18.80 -7.30 9.69
N HIS A 286 18.53 -8.56 10.03
CA HIS A 286 19.50 -9.43 10.70
C HIS A 286 20.81 -9.59 9.90
N PHE A 287 20.72 -9.63 8.56
CA PHE A 287 21.87 -9.77 7.68
C PHE A 287 22.44 -8.44 7.15
N ALA A 288 21.89 -7.28 7.53
CA ALA A 288 22.33 -5.97 7.04
C ALA A 288 23.82 -5.66 7.32
N PRO A 289 24.39 -6.02 8.49
CA PRO A 289 25.83 -5.85 8.71
C PRO A 289 26.69 -6.66 7.73
N ILE A 290 26.26 -7.87 7.41
CA ILE A 290 26.98 -8.77 6.48
C ILE A 290 26.89 -8.21 5.06
N ALA A 291 25.73 -7.73 4.62
CA ALA A 291 25.55 -7.11 3.32
C ALA A 291 26.47 -5.89 3.14
N ARG A 292 26.53 -4.98 4.13
CA ARG A 292 27.41 -3.81 4.10
C ARG A 292 28.88 -4.19 4.03
N ALA A 293 29.31 -5.18 4.83
CA ALA A 293 30.69 -5.66 4.82
C ALA A 293 31.09 -6.24 3.45
N ARG A 294 30.18 -6.98 2.79
CA ARG A 294 30.44 -7.53 1.45
C ARG A 294 30.52 -6.45 0.38
N ILE A 295 29.63 -5.47 0.39
CA ILE A 295 29.70 -4.33 -0.52
C ILE A 295 31.05 -3.63 -0.38
N ALA A 296 31.46 -3.32 0.83
CA ALA A 296 32.78 -2.69 1.08
C ALA A 296 33.95 -3.54 0.57
N ALA A 297 33.90 -4.86 0.74
CA ALA A 297 34.94 -5.76 0.24
C ALA A 297 35.01 -5.77 -1.30
N VAL A 298 33.88 -5.79 -1.99
CA VAL A 298 33.81 -5.75 -3.47
C VAL A 298 34.33 -4.41 -3.99
N GLU A 299 33.93 -3.30 -3.37
CA GLU A 299 34.39 -1.95 -3.74
C GLU A 299 35.90 -1.79 -3.52
N ALA A 300 36.45 -2.29 -2.41
CA ALA A 300 37.89 -2.29 -2.14
C ALA A 300 38.66 -3.12 -3.19
N ALA A 301 38.14 -4.30 -3.56
CA ALA A 301 38.78 -5.14 -4.60
C ALA A 301 38.76 -4.46 -5.98
N ARG A 302 37.66 -3.79 -6.34
CA ARG A 302 37.58 -3.01 -7.59
C ARG A 302 38.57 -1.83 -7.59
N ALA A 303 38.72 -1.12 -6.49
CA ALA A 303 39.66 -0.01 -6.35
C ALA A 303 41.10 -0.49 -6.48
N LEU A 304 41.46 -1.62 -5.87
CA LEU A 304 42.79 -2.24 -6.03
C LEU A 304 43.07 -2.65 -7.48
N ALA A 305 42.13 -3.32 -8.15
CA ALA A 305 42.29 -3.71 -9.54
C ALA A 305 42.45 -2.50 -10.47
N THR A 306 41.71 -1.42 -10.23
CA THR A 306 41.84 -0.17 -10.99
C THR A 306 43.24 0.46 -10.80
N ALA A 307 43.71 0.53 -9.55
CA ALA A 307 45.04 1.07 -9.23
C ALA A 307 46.19 0.21 -9.80
N GLU A 308 46.03 -1.11 -9.86
CA GLU A 308 46.97 -2.00 -10.54
C GLU A 308 46.98 -1.80 -12.08
N ALA A 309 45.79 -1.67 -12.67
CA ALA A 309 45.69 -1.42 -14.11
C ALA A 309 46.33 -0.07 -14.50
N GLU A 310 46.15 0.98 -13.67
CA GLU A 310 46.80 2.27 -13.87
C GLU A 310 48.30 2.19 -13.73
N ARG A 311 48.83 1.53 -12.70
CA ARG A 311 50.30 1.30 -12.55
C ARG A 311 50.89 0.55 -13.75
N ASN A 312 50.22 -0.48 -14.25
CA ASN A 312 50.66 -1.25 -15.40
C ASN A 312 50.64 -0.39 -16.69
N ARG A 313 49.65 0.48 -16.86
CA ARG A 313 49.64 1.44 -17.97
C ARG A 313 50.82 2.41 -17.90
N GLN A 314 51.04 3.03 -16.76
CA GLN A 314 52.16 3.97 -16.56
C GLN A 314 53.50 3.30 -16.82
N ALA A 315 53.70 2.06 -16.35
CA ALA A 315 54.89 1.30 -16.60
C ALA A 315 55.09 0.96 -18.11
N ALA A 316 54.00 0.60 -18.81
CA ALA A 316 54.05 0.36 -20.25
C ALA A 316 54.34 1.62 -21.06
N ASP A 317 53.78 2.76 -20.69
CA ASP A 317 54.05 4.03 -21.35
C ASP A 317 55.49 4.52 -21.10
N ALA A 318 56.00 4.36 -19.87
CA ALA A 318 57.40 4.67 -19.56
C ALA A 318 58.38 3.75 -20.37
N ALA A 319 58.07 2.46 -20.49
CA ALA A 319 58.87 1.53 -21.30
C ALA A 319 58.85 1.92 -22.80
N ARG A 320 57.70 2.33 -23.34
CA ARG A 320 57.59 2.86 -24.71
C ARG A 320 58.47 4.07 -24.93
N GLN A 321 58.33 5.06 -24.04
CA GLN A 321 59.14 6.31 -24.13
C GLN A 321 60.65 6.00 -24.04
N ALA A 322 61.05 5.09 -23.15
CA ALA A 322 62.45 4.67 -23.06
C ALA A 322 62.96 3.99 -24.33
N ALA A 323 62.12 3.12 -24.93
CA ALA A 323 62.47 2.45 -26.21
C ALA A 323 62.54 3.42 -27.38
N GLU A 324 61.65 4.42 -27.46
CA GLU A 324 61.71 5.48 -28.48
C GLU A 324 62.95 6.37 -28.31
N ALA A 325 63.28 6.75 -27.07
CA ALA A 325 64.48 7.50 -26.77
C ALA A 325 65.80 6.74 -27.10
N ALA A 326 65.81 5.43 -26.86
CA ALA A 326 66.95 4.56 -27.25
C ALA A 326 67.13 4.48 -28.76
N ARG A 327 66.03 4.29 -29.52
CA ARG A 327 66.07 4.28 -31.00
C ARG A 327 66.48 5.64 -31.59
N ALA A 328 66.04 6.77 -30.98
CA ALA A 328 66.44 8.09 -31.42
C ALA A 328 67.95 8.36 -31.22
N ARG A 329 68.55 7.77 -30.19
CA ARG A 329 70.02 7.86 -29.95
C ARG A 329 70.81 7.02 -30.94
N GLU A 330 70.36 5.80 -31.29
CA GLU A 330 71.01 4.93 -32.34
C GLU A 330 70.95 5.55 -33.72
N VAL A 331 70.03 6.40 -34.06
CA VAL A 331 69.91 7.10 -35.34
C VAL A 331 70.80 8.37 -35.40
N GLN A 332 71.28 8.86 -34.26
CA GLN A 332 72.14 10.07 -34.19
C GLN A 332 73.67 9.71 -34.15
N GLU A 333 74.05 8.45 -33.91
CA GLU A 333 75.39 7.88 -34.11
C GLU A 333 75.61 7.33 -35.52
#